data_baff2b0b9e41981c74c0d5895c353c44
#
_entry.id   baff2b0b9e41981c74c0d5895c353c44
#
_cell.length_a   1.000
_cell.length_b   1.000
_cell.length_c   1.000
_cell.angle_alpha   90.00
_cell.angle_beta   90.00
_cell.angle_gamma   90.00
#
_symmetry.space_group_name_H-M   'P 1'
#
loop_
_entity.id
_entity.type
_entity.pdbx_description
1 polymer ?
#
loop_
_entity_poly.entity_id
_entity_poly.type
_entity_poly.pdbx_seq_one_letter_code
_entity_poly.pdbx_strand_id
1 'polypeptide(L)'
;MNPNNKSVLARVFLPLFFCVFAGVSSAQDIPWADSAEEVGMSTERLERINAAMQRHIEAGTIQGAVTAVARRGKLVHFETHGLMSVPNNRAMQDDSLFIMMSSTKPVLGVAAMMLVEEGLIRPTDPISKWFPEFAEMQVAVLAPVDEDISPIRVNPLNVPPHRLVPAAREITIHDILTHTSGLASGGLGTVLSAASIGGLDNRESLAKNVPEYGNVILDFQPGSRWQYSAATALDVIARIIEIESGIPFDEFVKERIFEPLGMNDTFWNVPEEYRGRLIEVVGADTAPPARAVLYDTSHSTYFSGSYGLKSTAGDYLRFEQMLVNGGELFGNRLLSPRTVRMMSSNQTKDLFSNNVEGQGFGYTVATSENPIVAKQRRTQGAFGWGGALGTRSWSDPEEELTAVIMIQQPVPQVQRDFENAVQQAIID
;
A
#
# COMPACT_ATOMS: atom_id res chain seq x y z
N MET A 1 -72.10 -23.17 -27.38
CA MET A 1 -70.86 -22.80 -28.08
C MET A 1 -70.10 -21.79 -27.22
N ASN A 2 -69.14 -22.23 -26.55
CA ASN A 2 -68.21 -21.35 -25.87
C ASN A 2 -66.87 -22.09 -25.66
N PRO A 3 -65.81 -21.70 -26.30
CA PRO A 3 -64.48 -22.22 -26.01
C PRO A 3 -63.64 -21.20 -25.29
N ASN A 4 -63.07 -21.57 -24.18
CA ASN A 4 -61.76 -21.03 -23.78
C ASN A 4 -61.34 -21.64 -22.44
N ASN A 5 -60.66 -22.75 -22.55
CA ASN A 5 -59.94 -23.34 -21.43
C ASN A 5 -58.45 -23.01 -21.62
N LYS A 6 -57.94 -22.02 -20.91
CA LYS A 6 -56.50 -21.72 -20.83
C LYS A 6 -55.96 -22.32 -19.52
N SER A 7 -55.27 -23.42 -19.64
CA SER A 7 -54.52 -24.05 -18.58
C SER A 7 -53.32 -23.18 -18.22
N VAL A 8 -53.29 -22.65 -16.98
CA VAL A 8 -52.16 -21.96 -16.36
C VAL A 8 -51.25 -23.04 -15.76
N LEU A 9 -50.11 -23.28 -16.36
CA LEU A 9 -49.03 -24.09 -15.77
C LEU A 9 -48.34 -23.25 -14.69
N ALA A 10 -48.63 -23.56 -13.42
CA ALA A 10 -47.87 -23.04 -12.30
C ALA A 10 -46.48 -23.68 -12.28
N ARG A 11 -45.45 -22.89 -12.55
CA ARG A 11 -44.05 -23.29 -12.31
C ARG A 11 -43.77 -23.18 -10.81
N VAL A 12 -43.65 -24.33 -10.16
CA VAL A 12 -43.16 -24.44 -8.78
C VAL A 12 -41.67 -24.21 -8.81
N PHE A 13 -41.22 -23.06 -8.33
CA PHE A 13 -39.83 -22.81 -8.01
C PHE A 13 -39.51 -23.48 -6.66
N LEU A 14 -38.73 -24.54 -6.70
CA LEU A 14 -38.15 -25.15 -5.50
C LEU A 14 -36.87 -24.33 -5.15
N PRO A 15 -36.77 -23.69 -3.97
CA PRO A 15 -35.53 -23.05 -3.58
C PRO A 15 -34.51 -24.15 -3.23
N LEU A 16 -33.42 -24.21 -3.99
CA LEU A 16 -32.22 -24.95 -3.59
C LEU A 16 -31.59 -24.23 -2.40
N PHE A 17 -31.77 -24.77 -1.21
CA PHE A 17 -31.00 -24.34 -0.04
C PHE A 17 -29.56 -24.84 -0.21
N PHE A 18 -28.67 -23.99 -0.62
CA PHE A 18 -27.23 -24.22 -0.48
C PHE A 18 -26.90 -24.04 1.02
N CYS A 19 -26.73 -25.13 1.74
CA CYS A 19 -26.08 -25.12 3.03
C CYS A 19 -24.60 -24.77 2.81
N VAL A 20 -24.25 -23.49 2.95
CA VAL A 20 -22.87 -23.08 3.11
C VAL A 20 -22.45 -23.55 4.52
N PHE A 21 -21.70 -24.64 4.58
CA PHE A 21 -20.92 -24.96 5.77
C PHE A 21 -19.87 -23.87 5.89
N ALA A 22 -20.10 -22.88 6.73
CA ALA A 22 -19.07 -22.01 7.26
C ALA A 22 -18.16 -22.89 8.14
N GLY A 23 -17.18 -23.51 7.53
CA GLY A 23 -16.05 -24.08 8.26
C GLY A 23 -15.37 -22.91 8.97
N VAL A 24 -15.26 -22.98 10.29
CA VAL A 24 -14.35 -22.13 11.05
C VAL A 24 -12.95 -22.50 10.54
N SER A 25 -12.44 -21.73 9.57
CA SER A 25 -11.06 -21.84 9.13
C SER A 25 -10.20 -21.35 10.30
N SER A 26 -9.54 -22.25 10.98
CA SER A 26 -8.41 -21.85 11.83
C SER A 26 -7.45 -21.07 10.92
N ALA A 27 -7.01 -19.89 11.36
CA ALA A 27 -6.02 -19.12 10.62
C ALA A 27 -4.85 -20.05 10.28
N GLN A 28 -4.61 -20.27 8.98
CA GLN A 28 -3.44 -21.02 8.53
C GLN A 28 -2.23 -20.08 8.64
N ASP A 29 -1.16 -20.57 9.25
CA ASP A 29 0.10 -19.85 9.32
C ASP A 29 1.05 -20.32 8.21
N ILE A 30 1.95 -19.42 7.80
CA ILE A 30 3.07 -19.82 6.95
C ILE A 30 3.91 -20.83 7.76
N PRO A 31 4.07 -22.08 7.27
CA PRO A 31 4.77 -23.10 8.05
C PRO A 31 6.24 -22.75 8.24
N TRP A 32 6.80 -23.06 9.39
CA TRP A 32 8.24 -22.99 9.61
C TRP A 32 8.98 -24.02 8.76
N ALA A 33 10.15 -23.63 8.25
CA ALA A 33 11.11 -24.59 7.74
C ALA A 33 11.70 -25.42 8.89
N ASP A 34 12.05 -26.68 8.64
CA ASP A 34 12.74 -27.50 9.64
C ASP A 34 14.14 -26.94 9.96
N SER A 35 14.77 -26.32 8.96
CA SER A 35 15.97 -25.48 9.08
C SER A 35 15.99 -24.45 7.94
N ALA A 36 16.74 -23.37 8.09
CA ALA A 36 16.88 -22.37 7.01
C ALA A 36 17.55 -22.97 5.77
N GLU A 37 18.42 -23.96 5.94
CA GLU A 37 19.11 -24.67 4.86
C GLU A 37 18.14 -25.46 3.96
N GLU A 38 17.00 -25.87 4.48
CA GLU A 38 15.93 -26.54 3.70
C GLU A 38 15.44 -25.68 2.54
N VAL A 39 15.42 -24.37 2.74
CA VAL A 39 15.00 -23.41 1.74
C VAL A 39 16.16 -22.59 1.16
N GLY A 40 17.39 -23.12 1.27
CA GLY A 40 18.59 -22.50 0.70
C GLY A 40 19.03 -21.22 1.41
N MET A 41 18.81 -21.12 2.72
CA MET A 41 19.31 -20.03 3.55
C MET A 41 20.21 -20.58 4.66
N SER A 42 21.15 -19.76 5.15
CA SER A 42 22.04 -20.15 6.24
C SER A 42 21.47 -19.69 7.58
N THR A 43 21.21 -20.64 8.49
CA THR A 43 20.81 -20.35 9.87
C THR A 43 21.82 -19.42 10.56
N GLU A 44 23.13 -19.72 10.46
CA GLU A 44 24.18 -18.88 11.05
C GLU A 44 24.14 -17.43 10.54
N ARG A 45 23.88 -17.26 9.23
CA ARG A 45 23.87 -15.92 8.64
C ARG A 45 22.59 -15.17 8.91
N LEU A 46 21.47 -15.83 9.11
CA LEU A 46 20.21 -15.19 9.54
C LEU A 46 20.36 -14.52 10.91
N GLU A 47 21.21 -15.07 11.82
CA GLU A 47 21.50 -14.44 13.11
C GLU A 47 22.09 -13.02 12.99
N ARG A 48 22.59 -12.64 11.83
CA ARG A 48 23.06 -11.27 11.58
C ARG A 48 21.93 -10.26 11.54
N ILE A 49 20.67 -10.69 11.33
CA ILE A 49 19.49 -9.84 11.47
C ILE A 49 19.38 -9.41 12.93
N ASN A 50 19.41 -10.38 13.87
CA ASN A 50 19.34 -10.13 15.30
C ASN A 50 20.48 -9.20 15.76
N ALA A 51 21.71 -9.49 15.33
CA ALA A 51 22.87 -8.67 15.64
C ALA A 51 22.76 -7.24 15.07
N ALA A 52 22.16 -7.05 13.89
CA ALA A 52 21.95 -5.73 13.31
C ALA A 52 20.91 -4.94 14.10
N MET A 53 19.76 -5.54 14.42
CA MET A 53 18.71 -4.88 15.21
C MET A 53 19.21 -4.50 16.60
N GLN A 54 19.91 -5.41 17.26
CA GLN A 54 20.49 -5.15 18.59
C GLN A 54 21.44 -3.95 18.59
N ARG A 55 22.33 -3.85 17.60
CA ARG A 55 23.23 -2.68 17.47
C ARG A 55 22.47 -1.36 17.33
N HIS A 56 21.38 -1.34 16.56
CA HIS A 56 20.57 -0.15 16.39
C HIS A 56 19.79 0.23 17.65
N ILE A 57 19.34 -0.74 18.44
CA ILE A 57 18.66 -0.53 19.72
C ILE A 57 19.67 0.02 20.75
N GLU A 58 20.86 -0.61 20.88
CA GLU A 58 21.91 -0.17 21.79
C GLU A 58 22.42 1.22 21.47
N ALA A 59 22.46 1.59 20.17
CA ALA A 59 22.81 2.93 19.74
C ALA A 59 21.66 3.94 19.93
N GLY A 60 20.47 3.53 20.39
CA GLY A 60 19.29 4.37 20.51
C GLY A 60 18.71 4.85 19.18
N THR A 61 19.08 4.21 18.07
CA THR A 61 18.64 4.56 16.73
C THR A 61 17.16 4.19 16.52
N ILE A 62 16.74 3.05 17.06
CA ILE A 62 15.33 2.60 17.14
C ILE A 62 15.03 2.09 18.54
N GLN A 63 13.78 2.15 18.93
CA GLN A 63 13.33 1.59 20.21
C GLN A 63 13.11 0.06 20.16
N GLY A 64 12.70 -0.45 19.00
CA GLY A 64 12.45 -1.85 18.76
C GLY A 64 11.98 -2.13 17.35
N ALA A 65 11.91 -3.41 17.01
CA ALA A 65 11.50 -3.89 15.70
C ALA A 65 10.82 -5.27 15.80
N VAL A 66 10.05 -5.62 14.77
CA VAL A 66 9.72 -7.02 14.44
C VAL A 66 10.25 -7.29 13.04
N THR A 67 10.96 -8.40 12.86
CA THR A 67 11.54 -8.80 11.57
C THR A 67 11.07 -10.19 11.19
N ALA A 68 10.68 -10.39 9.94
CA ALA A 68 10.18 -11.66 9.43
C ALA A 68 10.72 -11.94 8.03
N VAL A 69 11.07 -13.19 7.76
CA VAL A 69 11.55 -13.67 6.45
C VAL A 69 10.94 -15.03 6.15
N ALA A 70 10.35 -15.16 4.95
CA ALA A 70 9.92 -16.45 4.41
C ALA A 70 10.58 -16.68 3.05
N ARG A 71 10.95 -17.92 2.74
CA ARG A 71 11.48 -18.32 1.44
C ARG A 71 10.86 -19.66 1.03
N ARG A 72 10.51 -19.80 -0.25
CA ARG A 72 9.90 -21.02 -0.80
C ARG A 72 8.66 -21.46 0.00
N GLY A 73 7.87 -20.46 0.43
CA GLY A 73 6.62 -20.69 1.17
C GLY A 73 6.80 -21.11 2.63
N LYS A 74 8.00 -21.03 3.20
CA LYS A 74 8.30 -21.40 4.59
C LYS A 74 8.95 -20.24 5.35
N LEU A 75 8.52 -20.05 6.59
CA LEU A 75 9.09 -19.09 7.51
C LEU A 75 10.46 -19.57 8.00
N VAL A 76 11.47 -18.71 7.93
CA VAL A 76 12.85 -19.02 8.36
C VAL A 76 13.36 -18.08 9.45
N HIS A 77 12.67 -16.95 9.63
CA HIS A 77 13.01 -15.96 10.65
C HIS A 77 11.76 -15.19 11.04
N PHE A 78 11.51 -15.08 12.34
CA PHE A 78 10.48 -14.21 12.91
C PHE A 78 10.92 -13.84 14.33
N GLU A 79 11.36 -12.60 14.53
CA GLU A 79 11.97 -12.18 15.80
C GLU A 79 11.49 -10.79 16.21
N THR A 80 11.37 -10.62 17.51
CA THR A 80 11.06 -9.34 18.17
C THR A 80 12.30 -8.76 18.82
N HIS A 81 12.48 -7.44 18.72
CA HIS A 81 13.65 -6.75 19.21
C HIS A 81 13.25 -5.51 20.02
N GLY A 82 13.84 -5.32 21.19
CA GLY A 82 13.70 -4.11 22.00
C GLY A 82 12.30 -3.87 22.56
N LEU A 83 11.85 -2.63 22.54
CA LEU A 83 10.65 -2.18 23.24
C LEU A 83 9.57 -1.66 22.26
N MET A 84 8.32 -1.97 22.56
CA MET A 84 7.17 -1.34 21.90
C MET A 84 6.78 0.00 22.55
N SER A 85 7.18 0.21 23.81
CA SER A 85 7.02 1.47 24.55
C SER A 85 8.21 1.67 25.47
N VAL A 86 8.99 2.72 25.23
CA VAL A 86 10.13 3.10 26.08
C VAL A 86 9.66 3.67 27.42
N PRO A 87 8.70 4.62 27.47
CA PRO A 87 8.25 5.20 28.74
C PRO A 87 7.67 4.15 29.72
N ASN A 88 7.01 3.12 29.17
CA ASN A 88 6.37 2.08 29.98
C ASN A 88 7.20 0.80 30.09
N ASN A 89 8.42 0.79 29.56
CA ASN A 89 9.32 -0.36 29.51
C ASN A 89 8.64 -1.66 29.07
N ARG A 90 7.78 -1.56 28.03
CA ARG A 90 7.06 -2.71 27.47
C ARG A 90 7.90 -3.34 26.35
N ALA A 91 8.20 -4.64 26.49
CA ALA A 91 8.92 -5.38 25.46
C ALA A 91 8.10 -5.49 24.16
N MET A 92 8.79 -5.53 23.02
CA MET A 92 8.18 -5.83 21.72
C MET A 92 7.57 -7.23 21.76
N GLN A 93 6.41 -7.39 21.14
CA GLN A 93 5.71 -8.66 21.03
C GLN A 93 5.57 -9.03 19.54
N ASP A 94 5.41 -10.30 19.24
CA ASP A 94 5.18 -10.84 17.89
C ASP A 94 3.88 -10.32 17.27
N ASP A 95 2.88 -10.04 18.10
CA ASP A 95 1.59 -9.50 17.74
C ASP A 95 1.47 -7.96 17.90
N SER A 96 2.59 -7.26 18.07
CA SER A 96 2.62 -5.78 18.14
C SER A 96 2.05 -5.16 16.87
N LEU A 97 1.17 -4.16 17.06
CA LEU A 97 0.52 -3.43 15.98
C LEU A 97 1.33 -2.19 15.59
N PHE A 98 1.65 -2.09 14.33
CA PHE A 98 2.41 -0.98 13.75
C PHE A 98 1.53 -0.10 12.87
N ILE A 99 1.75 1.22 12.90
CA ILE A 99 1.10 2.17 11.98
C ILE A 99 1.79 2.05 10.63
N MET A 100 1.06 1.54 9.64
CA MET A 100 1.60 1.13 8.35
C MET A 100 1.90 2.29 7.41
N MET A 101 1.27 3.44 7.61
CA MET A 101 1.41 4.58 6.70
C MET A 101 1.27 4.15 5.23
N SER A 102 2.25 4.48 4.39
CA SER A 102 2.23 4.19 2.95
C SER A 102 2.33 2.70 2.60
N SER A 103 2.63 1.82 3.56
CA SER A 103 2.45 0.37 3.37
C SER A 103 0.97 -0.04 3.21
N THR A 104 0.03 0.89 3.37
CA THR A 104 -1.39 0.74 2.95
C THR A 104 -1.54 0.66 1.42
N LYS A 105 -0.68 1.33 0.66
CA LYS A 105 -0.82 1.48 -0.81
C LYS A 105 -0.78 0.16 -1.59
N PRO A 106 0.11 -0.79 -1.30
CA PRO A 106 0.10 -2.09 -1.99
C PRO A 106 -1.23 -2.85 -1.80
N VAL A 107 -1.86 -2.72 -0.61
CA VAL A 107 -3.16 -3.33 -0.33
C VAL A 107 -4.26 -2.70 -1.22
N LEU A 108 -4.28 -1.37 -1.36
CA LEU A 108 -5.14 -0.69 -2.34
C LEU A 108 -4.83 -1.18 -3.77
N GLY A 109 -3.55 -1.34 -4.10
CA GLY A 109 -3.13 -1.83 -5.42
C GLY A 109 -3.74 -3.20 -5.74
N VAL A 110 -3.67 -4.14 -4.80
CA VAL A 110 -4.32 -5.46 -4.94
C VAL A 110 -5.83 -5.32 -5.11
N ALA A 111 -6.50 -4.51 -4.28
CA ALA A 111 -7.93 -4.26 -4.38
C ALA A 111 -8.32 -3.69 -5.76
N ALA A 112 -7.56 -2.71 -6.27
CA ALA A 112 -7.78 -2.17 -7.61
C ALA A 112 -7.59 -3.23 -8.71
N MET A 113 -6.56 -4.07 -8.58
CA MET A 113 -6.27 -5.12 -9.55
C MET A 113 -7.32 -6.25 -9.55
N MET A 114 -8.01 -6.49 -8.41
CA MET A 114 -9.19 -7.38 -8.39
C MET A 114 -10.30 -6.84 -9.30
N LEU A 115 -10.61 -5.55 -9.21
CA LEU A 115 -11.63 -4.94 -10.07
C LEU A 115 -11.20 -4.93 -11.56
N VAL A 116 -9.89 -4.83 -11.83
CA VAL A 116 -9.35 -4.98 -13.20
C VAL A 116 -9.59 -6.39 -13.72
N GLU A 117 -9.33 -7.43 -12.93
CA GLU A 117 -9.59 -8.83 -13.32
C GLU A 117 -11.09 -9.10 -13.53
N GLU A 118 -11.94 -8.50 -12.72
CA GLU A 118 -13.40 -8.60 -12.83
C GLU A 118 -13.96 -7.80 -14.03
N GLY A 119 -13.12 -6.97 -14.66
CA GLY A 119 -13.50 -6.15 -15.82
C GLY A 119 -14.35 -4.93 -15.48
N LEU A 120 -14.45 -4.58 -14.20
CA LEU A 120 -15.21 -3.42 -13.71
C LEU A 120 -14.51 -2.11 -14.01
N ILE A 121 -13.18 -2.11 -13.90
CA ILE A 121 -12.33 -0.96 -14.24
C ILE A 121 -11.20 -1.37 -15.19
N ARG A 122 -10.64 -0.39 -15.90
CA ARG A 122 -9.45 -0.59 -16.74
C ARG A 122 -8.40 0.46 -16.40
N PRO A 123 -7.11 0.13 -16.41
CA PRO A 123 -6.05 1.11 -16.18
C PRO A 123 -6.14 2.34 -17.08
N THR A 124 -6.68 2.19 -18.29
CA THR A 124 -6.87 3.26 -19.27
C THR A 124 -8.14 4.08 -19.09
N ASP A 125 -9.04 3.70 -18.18
CA ASP A 125 -10.27 4.45 -17.94
C ASP A 125 -9.92 5.82 -17.35
N PRO A 126 -10.52 6.92 -17.88
CA PRO A 126 -10.36 8.24 -17.29
C PRO A 126 -11.12 8.32 -15.96
N ILE A 127 -10.58 9.05 -15.01
CA ILE A 127 -11.19 9.25 -13.69
C ILE A 127 -12.54 10.00 -13.81
N SER A 128 -12.69 10.85 -14.84
CA SER A 128 -13.94 11.55 -15.13
C SER A 128 -15.15 10.65 -15.40
N LYS A 129 -14.92 9.36 -15.70
CA LYS A 129 -15.98 8.36 -15.82
C LYS A 129 -16.81 8.22 -14.53
N TRP A 130 -16.19 8.42 -13.37
CA TRP A 130 -16.84 8.37 -12.04
C TRP A 130 -17.03 9.74 -11.42
N PHE A 131 -16.12 10.68 -11.74
CA PHE A 131 -16.08 12.02 -11.17
C PHE A 131 -15.96 13.05 -12.29
N PRO A 132 -17.09 13.59 -12.81
CA PRO A 132 -17.08 14.58 -13.91
C PRO A 132 -16.21 15.81 -13.60
N GLU A 133 -15.97 16.11 -12.31
CA GLU A 133 -15.12 17.20 -11.84
C GLU A 133 -13.66 17.09 -12.31
N PHE A 134 -13.22 15.88 -12.70
CA PHE A 134 -11.86 15.65 -13.20
C PHE A 134 -11.71 15.79 -14.72
N ALA A 135 -12.79 16.13 -15.47
CA ALA A 135 -12.74 16.18 -16.93
C ALA A 135 -11.92 17.35 -17.47
N GLU A 136 -11.92 18.51 -16.81
CA GLU A 136 -11.30 19.75 -17.30
C GLU A 136 -10.29 20.33 -16.31
N MET A 137 -9.32 19.51 -15.89
CA MET A 137 -8.32 19.94 -14.92
C MET A 137 -7.30 20.92 -15.50
N GLN A 138 -6.73 21.75 -14.63
CA GLN A 138 -5.69 22.73 -14.95
C GLN A 138 -4.36 22.29 -14.37
N VAL A 139 -3.28 22.67 -15.02
CA VAL A 139 -1.89 22.44 -14.59
C VAL A 139 -1.21 23.76 -14.30
N ALA A 140 -0.52 23.87 -13.18
CA ALA A 140 0.28 25.06 -12.84
C ALA A 140 1.68 24.95 -13.45
N VAL A 141 2.07 25.96 -14.25
CA VAL A 141 3.38 26.06 -14.87
C VAL A 141 4.05 27.40 -14.56
N LEU A 142 5.37 27.46 -14.57
CA LEU A 142 6.11 28.71 -14.33
C LEU A 142 5.85 29.73 -15.46
N ALA A 143 5.89 31.01 -15.10
CA ALA A 143 5.81 32.12 -16.05
C ALA A 143 6.96 33.13 -15.79
N PRO A 144 7.49 33.82 -16.81
CA PRO A 144 7.22 33.66 -18.27
C PRO A 144 8.25 32.70 -18.91
N VAL A 145 8.00 31.40 -18.90
CA VAL A 145 8.85 30.41 -19.56
C VAL A 145 8.10 29.91 -20.78
N ASP A 146 8.77 29.79 -21.92
CA ASP A 146 8.18 29.31 -23.18
C ASP A 146 7.80 27.83 -23.14
N GLU A 147 8.41 27.07 -22.23
CA GLU A 147 8.11 25.66 -21.99
C GLU A 147 7.17 25.46 -20.79
N ASP A 148 6.34 24.43 -20.86
CA ASP A 148 5.41 24.04 -19.77
C ASP A 148 6.18 23.34 -18.64
N ILE A 149 6.97 24.14 -17.91
CA ILE A 149 7.79 23.68 -16.78
C ILE A 149 7.01 23.91 -15.49
N SER A 150 6.87 22.85 -14.70
CA SER A 150 6.31 22.91 -13.35
C SER A 150 7.38 22.55 -12.31
N PRO A 151 7.56 23.35 -11.25
CA PRO A 151 8.54 23.06 -10.22
C PRO A 151 8.12 21.82 -9.39
N ILE A 152 9.10 20.99 -9.02
CA ILE A 152 8.87 19.76 -8.24
C ILE A 152 8.45 20.08 -6.80
N ARG A 153 9.01 21.16 -6.23
CA ARG A 153 8.68 21.63 -4.88
C ARG A 153 8.59 23.14 -4.87
N VAL A 154 7.62 23.65 -4.15
CA VAL A 154 7.39 25.10 -4.01
C VAL A 154 7.31 25.44 -2.53
N ASN A 155 7.95 26.55 -2.15
CA ASN A 155 7.76 27.11 -0.82
C ASN A 155 6.40 27.82 -0.78
N PRO A 156 5.44 27.40 0.07
CA PRO A 156 4.12 28.04 0.16
C PRO A 156 4.18 29.53 0.53
N LEU A 157 5.25 29.97 1.20
CA LEU A 157 5.47 31.37 1.59
C LEU A 157 6.07 32.23 0.47
N ASN A 158 6.52 31.61 -0.63
CA ASN A 158 7.12 32.31 -1.76
C ASN A 158 6.77 31.60 -3.07
N VAL A 159 5.51 31.74 -3.48
CA VAL A 159 5.00 31.16 -4.72
C VAL A 159 5.55 31.92 -5.92
N PRO A 160 6.25 31.26 -6.86
CA PRO A 160 6.81 31.92 -8.03
C PRO A 160 5.72 32.42 -9.00
N PRO A 161 6.03 33.37 -9.89
CA PRO A 161 5.14 33.73 -10.99
C PRO A 161 4.75 32.50 -11.81
N HIS A 162 3.47 32.34 -12.09
CA HIS A 162 2.95 31.16 -12.75
C HIS A 162 1.73 31.50 -13.63
N ARG A 163 1.35 30.54 -14.46
CA ARG A 163 0.10 30.55 -15.22
C ARG A 163 -0.55 29.16 -15.12
N LEU A 164 -1.84 29.11 -15.36
CA LEU A 164 -2.58 27.86 -15.48
C LEU A 164 -2.77 27.54 -16.95
N VAL A 165 -2.58 26.27 -17.30
CA VAL A 165 -2.83 25.73 -18.63
C VAL A 165 -3.75 24.51 -18.51
N PRO A 166 -4.58 24.21 -19.51
CA PRO A 166 -5.36 22.98 -19.50
C PRO A 166 -4.48 21.74 -19.40
N ALA A 167 -4.95 20.71 -18.72
CA ALA A 167 -4.35 19.39 -18.81
C ALA A 167 -4.40 18.90 -20.27
N ALA A 168 -3.30 18.36 -20.78
CA ALA A 168 -3.19 17.86 -22.16
C ALA A 168 -4.09 16.65 -22.44
N ARG A 169 -4.46 15.94 -21.40
CA ARG A 169 -5.42 14.82 -21.38
C ARG A 169 -5.99 14.62 -19.99
N GLU A 170 -7.04 13.85 -19.90
CA GLU A 170 -7.60 13.45 -18.61
C GLU A 170 -6.65 12.50 -17.85
N ILE A 171 -6.76 12.50 -16.52
CA ILE A 171 -6.09 11.55 -15.64
C ILE A 171 -6.76 10.18 -15.77
N THR A 172 -5.96 9.12 -15.86
CA THR A 172 -6.44 7.74 -15.88
C THR A 172 -6.18 7.01 -14.56
N ILE A 173 -6.81 5.86 -14.36
CA ILE A 173 -6.51 4.94 -13.24
C ILE A 173 -5.01 4.59 -13.23
N HIS A 174 -4.42 4.33 -14.40
CA HIS A 174 -2.98 4.09 -14.53
C HIS A 174 -2.15 5.23 -13.93
N ASP A 175 -2.48 6.49 -14.27
CA ASP A 175 -1.72 7.64 -13.78
C ASP A 175 -1.78 7.77 -12.25
N ILE A 176 -2.93 7.47 -11.67
CA ILE A 176 -3.09 7.48 -10.20
C ILE A 176 -2.26 6.37 -9.55
N LEU A 177 -2.40 5.12 -10.02
CA LEU A 177 -1.73 3.96 -9.43
C LEU A 177 -0.20 4.02 -9.58
N THR A 178 0.30 4.76 -10.57
CA THR A 178 1.74 4.92 -10.85
C THR A 178 2.33 6.23 -10.34
N HIS A 179 1.56 7.11 -9.69
CA HIS A 179 1.99 8.45 -9.27
C HIS A 179 2.46 9.35 -10.43
N THR A 180 1.84 9.20 -11.63
CA THR A 180 2.10 10.03 -12.81
C THR A 180 0.96 11.00 -13.13
N SER A 181 -0.02 11.13 -12.23
CA SER A 181 -1.21 11.97 -12.45
C SER A 181 -0.97 13.47 -12.29
N GLY A 182 0.03 13.89 -11.51
CA GLY A 182 0.19 15.29 -11.10
C GLY A 182 -0.75 15.74 -9.98
N LEU A 183 -1.61 14.88 -9.48
CA LEU A 183 -2.60 15.21 -8.45
C LEU A 183 -1.95 15.21 -7.05
N ALA A 184 -1.92 16.39 -6.41
CA ALA A 184 -1.46 16.57 -5.02
C ALA A 184 -0.09 15.91 -4.72
N SER A 185 0.91 16.20 -5.55
CA SER A 185 2.26 15.61 -5.48
C SER A 185 3.28 16.52 -4.77
N GLY A 186 2.84 17.62 -4.16
CA GLY A 186 3.68 18.55 -3.40
C GLY A 186 4.36 19.64 -4.25
N GLY A 187 3.96 19.82 -5.49
CA GLY A 187 4.43 20.87 -6.40
C GLY A 187 3.62 22.16 -6.33
N LEU A 188 3.70 22.94 -7.41
CA LEU A 188 3.05 24.25 -7.50
C LEU A 188 1.53 24.16 -7.45
N GLY A 189 0.93 23.24 -8.18
CA GLY A 189 -0.52 23.00 -8.16
C GLY A 189 -1.04 22.63 -6.78
N THR A 190 -0.31 21.75 -6.06
CA THR A 190 -0.63 21.38 -4.67
C THR A 190 -0.65 22.61 -3.76
N VAL A 191 0.34 23.49 -3.87
CA VAL A 191 0.41 24.70 -3.04
C VAL A 191 -0.75 25.66 -3.35
N LEU A 192 -1.07 25.84 -4.62
CA LEU A 192 -2.18 26.68 -5.06
C LEU A 192 -3.55 26.12 -4.65
N SER A 193 -3.65 24.80 -4.50
CA SER A 193 -4.89 24.08 -4.19
C SER A 193 -4.98 23.65 -2.73
N ALA A 194 -4.13 24.16 -1.84
CA ALA A 194 -4.08 23.70 -0.45
C ALA A 194 -5.45 23.77 0.26
N ALA A 195 -6.26 24.77 -0.04
CA ALA A 195 -7.62 24.92 0.50
C ALA A 195 -8.58 23.83 -0.03
N SER A 196 -8.46 23.42 -1.30
CA SER A 196 -9.31 22.39 -1.91
C SER A 196 -8.92 20.98 -1.49
N ILE A 197 -7.61 20.73 -1.27
CA ILE A 197 -7.13 19.46 -0.77
C ILE A 197 -7.55 19.27 0.71
N GLY A 198 -7.59 20.35 1.47
CA GLY A 198 -7.86 20.33 2.92
C GLY A 198 -6.76 19.71 3.76
N GLY A 199 -6.84 19.86 5.07
CA GLY A 199 -5.99 19.15 6.03
C GLY A 199 -6.43 17.69 6.18
N LEU A 200 -5.53 16.82 6.61
CA LEU A 200 -5.84 15.41 6.87
C LEU A 200 -6.88 15.25 7.99
N ASP A 201 -6.90 16.21 8.93
CA ASP A 201 -7.81 16.31 10.05
C ASP A 201 -9.25 16.74 9.69
N ASN A 202 -9.45 17.25 8.46
CA ASN A 202 -10.75 17.70 7.96
C ASN A 202 -11.41 16.69 7.00
N ARG A 203 -10.85 15.50 6.84
CA ARG A 203 -11.40 14.47 5.96
C ARG A 203 -12.50 13.69 6.67
N GLU A 204 -13.68 13.65 6.05
CA GLU A 204 -14.85 13.02 6.63
C GLU A 204 -15.14 11.63 6.05
N SER A 205 -15.14 11.51 4.71
CA SER A 205 -15.32 10.25 3.99
C SER A 205 -14.77 10.36 2.57
N LEU A 206 -14.47 9.23 1.95
CA LEU A 206 -14.06 9.20 0.53
C LEU A 206 -15.15 9.79 -0.37
N ALA A 207 -16.41 9.48 -0.10
CA ALA A 207 -17.54 9.96 -0.87
C ALA A 207 -17.69 11.49 -0.86
N LYS A 208 -17.35 12.13 0.26
CA LYS A 208 -17.42 13.59 0.40
C LYS A 208 -16.19 14.29 -0.17
N ASN A 209 -15.01 13.76 0.12
CA ASN A 209 -13.76 14.45 -0.16
C ASN A 209 -13.24 14.23 -1.59
N VAL A 210 -13.43 13.03 -2.18
CA VAL A 210 -12.83 12.72 -3.49
C VAL A 210 -13.35 13.60 -4.63
N PRO A 211 -14.65 13.91 -4.77
CA PRO A 211 -15.12 14.84 -5.80
C PRO A 211 -14.44 16.21 -5.73
N GLU A 212 -14.17 16.72 -4.52
CA GLU A 212 -13.50 18.02 -4.33
C GLU A 212 -12.06 18.05 -4.90
N TYR A 213 -11.42 16.88 -5.05
CA TYR A 213 -10.09 16.79 -5.65
C TYR A 213 -10.09 17.08 -7.16
N GLY A 214 -11.25 17.06 -7.82
CA GLY A 214 -11.42 17.56 -9.19
C GLY A 214 -11.18 19.07 -9.33
N ASN A 215 -11.28 19.83 -8.23
CA ASN A 215 -10.98 21.27 -8.19
C ASN A 215 -9.49 21.57 -7.93
N VAL A 216 -8.65 20.53 -7.78
CA VAL A 216 -7.22 20.68 -7.50
C VAL A 216 -6.47 20.98 -8.80
N ILE A 217 -5.57 21.97 -8.74
CA ILE A 217 -4.65 22.26 -9.84
C ILE A 217 -3.54 21.21 -9.84
N LEU A 218 -3.25 20.62 -10.98
CA LEU A 218 -2.22 19.59 -11.11
C LEU A 218 -0.82 20.21 -11.03
N ASP A 219 0.12 19.44 -10.47
CA ASP A 219 1.52 19.82 -10.34
C ASP A 219 2.29 19.70 -11.66
N PHE A 220 1.83 18.84 -12.58
CA PHE A 220 2.41 18.62 -13.90
C PHE A 220 1.40 17.93 -14.82
N GLN A 221 1.69 17.89 -16.13
CA GLN A 221 0.84 17.22 -17.12
C GLN A 221 0.72 15.71 -16.86
N PRO A 222 -0.47 15.12 -16.85
CA PRO A 222 -0.67 13.70 -16.63
C PRO A 222 0.20 12.83 -17.54
N GLY A 223 0.98 11.91 -16.95
CA GLY A 223 1.90 11.02 -17.65
C GLY A 223 3.25 11.62 -18.04
N SER A 224 3.54 12.90 -17.71
CA SER A 224 4.80 13.54 -18.08
C SER A 224 5.93 13.36 -17.05
N ARG A 225 5.60 13.02 -15.82
CA ARG A 225 6.54 12.93 -14.71
C ARG A 225 6.06 11.89 -13.68
N TRP A 226 6.99 11.28 -12.97
CA TRP A 226 6.70 10.58 -11.74
C TRP A 226 6.95 11.51 -10.55
N GLN A 227 5.95 11.68 -9.69
CA GLN A 227 6.09 12.39 -8.42
C GLN A 227 5.07 11.89 -7.41
N TYR A 228 5.57 11.51 -6.25
CA TYR A 228 4.82 10.83 -5.22
C TYR A 228 3.69 11.67 -4.62
N SER A 229 2.45 11.24 -4.80
CA SER A 229 1.29 11.76 -4.07
C SER A 229 1.12 10.95 -2.78
N ALA A 230 1.51 11.55 -1.66
CA ALA A 230 1.67 10.83 -0.41
C ALA A 230 0.33 10.41 0.22
N ALA A 231 -0.73 11.25 0.11
CA ALA A 231 -1.92 11.13 0.95
C ALA A 231 -3.25 11.49 0.25
N THR A 232 -3.31 11.60 -1.07
CA THR A 232 -4.52 12.11 -1.75
C THR A 232 -4.87 11.34 -3.02
N ALA A 233 -3.95 11.21 -3.98
CA ALA A 233 -4.31 10.67 -5.29
C ALA A 233 -4.92 9.26 -5.23
N LEU A 234 -4.36 8.35 -4.43
CA LEU A 234 -4.85 6.98 -4.34
C LEU A 234 -6.23 6.87 -3.66
N ASP A 235 -6.66 7.89 -2.93
CA ASP A 235 -8.01 7.90 -2.33
C ASP A 235 -9.09 7.97 -3.41
N VAL A 236 -8.77 8.50 -4.60
CA VAL A 236 -9.65 8.45 -5.79
C VAL A 236 -9.93 7.00 -6.18
N ILE A 237 -8.90 6.15 -6.18
CA ILE A 237 -9.06 4.72 -6.50
C ILE A 237 -9.85 4.01 -5.39
N ALA A 238 -9.58 4.31 -4.11
CA ALA A 238 -10.36 3.75 -3.00
C ALA A 238 -11.86 4.08 -3.17
N ARG A 239 -12.19 5.32 -3.57
CA ARG A 239 -13.58 5.70 -3.83
C ARG A 239 -14.18 5.00 -5.07
N ILE A 240 -13.40 4.79 -6.12
CA ILE A 240 -13.85 4.01 -7.28
C ILE A 240 -14.18 2.57 -6.86
N ILE A 241 -13.36 1.97 -5.98
CA ILE A 241 -13.63 0.63 -5.43
C ILE A 241 -14.96 0.63 -4.68
N GLU A 242 -15.26 1.63 -3.85
CA GLU A 242 -16.56 1.73 -3.17
C GLU A 242 -17.74 1.84 -4.15
N ILE A 243 -17.58 2.60 -5.24
CA ILE A 243 -18.63 2.79 -6.24
C ILE A 243 -18.90 1.49 -7.02
N GLU A 244 -17.86 0.82 -7.48
CA GLU A 244 -17.99 -0.38 -8.31
C GLU A 244 -18.40 -1.62 -7.50
N SER A 245 -17.95 -1.72 -6.24
CA SER A 245 -18.29 -2.85 -5.36
C SER A 245 -19.62 -2.65 -4.61
N GLY A 246 -20.03 -1.41 -4.38
CA GLY A 246 -21.21 -1.07 -3.61
C GLY A 246 -21.05 -1.17 -2.09
N ILE A 247 -19.82 -1.42 -1.59
CA ILE A 247 -19.50 -1.50 -0.15
C ILE A 247 -18.36 -0.53 0.22
N PRO A 248 -18.24 -0.12 1.50
CA PRO A 248 -17.14 0.71 1.97
C PRO A 248 -15.79 0.10 1.68
N PHE A 249 -14.76 0.94 1.44
CA PHE A 249 -13.44 0.48 1.04
C PHE A 249 -12.77 -0.41 2.11
N ASP A 250 -12.90 -0.08 3.37
CA ASP A 250 -12.37 -0.88 4.48
C ASP A 250 -13.05 -2.26 4.58
N GLU A 251 -14.37 -2.33 4.37
CA GLU A 251 -15.10 -3.60 4.31
C GLU A 251 -14.70 -4.42 3.08
N PHE A 252 -14.57 -3.80 1.92
CA PHE A 252 -14.09 -4.48 0.72
C PHE A 252 -12.73 -5.15 0.93
N VAL A 253 -11.77 -4.41 1.48
CA VAL A 253 -10.42 -4.93 1.71
C VAL A 253 -10.43 -6.02 2.79
N LYS A 254 -11.23 -5.85 3.83
CA LYS A 254 -11.40 -6.85 4.88
C LYS A 254 -11.94 -8.17 4.31
N GLU A 255 -13.06 -8.13 3.60
CA GLU A 255 -13.72 -9.33 3.07
C GLU A 255 -12.92 -10.01 1.96
N ARG A 256 -12.28 -9.21 1.09
CA ARG A 256 -11.67 -9.71 -0.13
C ARG A 256 -10.17 -9.98 -0.03
N ILE A 257 -9.50 -9.40 0.97
CA ILE A 257 -8.04 -9.54 1.16
C ILE A 257 -7.73 -10.10 2.55
N PHE A 258 -8.16 -9.43 3.61
CA PHE A 258 -7.69 -9.79 4.95
C PHE A 258 -8.26 -11.12 5.43
N GLU A 259 -9.55 -11.34 5.35
CA GLU A 259 -10.18 -12.60 5.78
C GLU A 259 -9.67 -13.82 5.00
N PRO A 260 -9.56 -13.80 3.65
CA PRO A 260 -9.00 -14.91 2.90
C PRO A 260 -7.54 -15.24 3.22
N LEU A 261 -6.74 -14.23 3.62
CA LEU A 261 -5.33 -14.40 3.98
C LEU A 261 -5.13 -14.66 5.48
N GLY A 262 -6.19 -14.64 6.30
CA GLY A 262 -6.08 -14.78 7.76
C GLY A 262 -5.39 -13.59 8.43
N MET A 263 -5.47 -12.38 7.85
CA MET A 263 -4.91 -11.14 8.39
C MET A 263 -5.87 -10.54 9.43
N ASN A 264 -6.00 -11.21 10.56
CA ASN A 264 -7.01 -10.90 11.58
C ASN A 264 -6.63 -9.70 12.45
N ASP A 265 -5.39 -9.25 12.37
CA ASP A 265 -4.81 -8.16 13.15
C ASP A 265 -4.45 -6.94 12.27
N THR A 266 -5.23 -6.72 11.20
CA THR A 266 -5.04 -5.60 10.28
C THR A 266 -6.29 -4.73 10.20
N PHE A 267 -6.16 -3.44 10.57
CA PHE A 267 -7.28 -2.54 10.80
C PHE A 267 -7.01 -1.12 10.32
N TRP A 268 -8.05 -0.38 9.92
CA TRP A 268 -8.03 1.10 9.98
C TRP A 268 -8.33 1.58 11.39
N ASN A 269 -9.40 1.09 12.00
CA ASN A 269 -9.78 1.37 13.39
C ASN A 269 -9.42 0.16 14.24
N VAL A 270 -8.51 0.32 15.19
CA VAL A 270 -8.09 -0.77 16.08
C VAL A 270 -9.16 -1.00 17.14
N PRO A 271 -9.73 -2.22 17.26
CA PRO A 271 -10.63 -2.58 18.32
C PRO A 271 -10.05 -2.27 19.69
N GLU A 272 -10.91 -1.91 20.65
CA GLU A 272 -10.46 -1.45 21.97
C GLU A 272 -9.59 -2.48 22.69
N GLU A 273 -9.96 -3.74 22.60
CA GLU A 273 -9.24 -4.88 23.18
C GLU A 273 -7.82 -5.06 22.63
N TYR A 274 -7.54 -4.57 21.41
CA TYR A 274 -6.21 -4.69 20.77
C TYR A 274 -5.36 -3.42 20.89
N ARG A 275 -5.91 -2.30 21.40
CA ARG A 275 -5.14 -1.05 21.53
C ARG A 275 -3.92 -1.16 22.40
N GLY A 276 -3.94 -2.07 23.38
CA GLY A 276 -2.77 -2.39 24.20
C GLY A 276 -1.57 -2.96 23.42
N ARG A 277 -1.79 -3.46 22.19
CA ARG A 277 -0.76 -4.00 21.30
C ARG A 277 -0.12 -2.95 20.39
N LEU A 278 -0.66 -1.71 20.37
CA LEU A 278 -0.09 -0.64 19.57
C LEU A 278 1.30 -0.24 20.08
N ILE A 279 2.23 -0.14 19.13
CA ILE A 279 3.55 0.41 19.41
C ILE A 279 3.43 1.91 19.63
N GLU A 280 4.14 2.42 20.60
CA GLU A 280 4.21 3.86 20.88
C GLU A 280 5.11 4.56 19.86
N VAL A 281 4.55 5.57 19.18
CA VAL A 281 5.31 6.38 18.23
C VAL A 281 5.98 7.53 18.97
N VAL A 282 7.30 7.60 18.91
CA VAL A 282 8.07 8.66 19.54
C VAL A 282 7.65 10.03 19.03
N GLY A 283 7.24 10.93 19.93
CA GLY A 283 6.80 12.29 19.60
C GLY A 283 5.38 12.40 19.04
N ALA A 284 4.57 11.34 19.10
CA ALA A 284 3.17 11.41 18.66
C ALA A 284 2.34 12.40 19.49
N ASP A 285 2.62 12.51 20.80
CA ASP A 285 1.98 13.41 21.74
C ASP A 285 2.25 14.90 21.46
N THR A 286 3.35 15.19 20.78
CA THR A 286 3.76 16.54 20.37
C THR A 286 3.48 16.85 18.90
N ALA A 287 2.88 15.90 18.18
CA ALA A 287 2.58 16.06 16.76
C ALA A 287 1.55 17.19 16.53
N PRO A 288 1.71 18.01 15.49
CA PRO A 288 0.69 18.97 15.09
C PRO A 288 -0.66 18.26 14.79
N PRO A 289 -1.82 18.92 15.02
CA PRO A 289 -3.14 18.31 14.81
C PRO A 289 -3.30 17.59 13.47
N ALA A 290 -2.83 18.19 12.38
CA ALA A 290 -2.87 17.60 11.05
C ALA A 290 -2.05 16.29 10.91
N ARG A 291 -1.11 16.02 11.81
CA ARG A 291 -0.38 14.74 11.88
C ARG A 291 -0.91 13.82 12.96
N ALA A 292 -1.50 14.35 14.02
CA ALA A 292 -2.04 13.55 15.11
C ALA A 292 -3.10 12.55 14.60
N VAL A 293 -3.90 12.94 13.59
CA VAL A 293 -4.89 12.07 12.96
C VAL A 293 -4.26 10.80 12.33
N LEU A 294 -3.00 10.84 11.93
CA LEU A 294 -2.29 9.67 11.38
C LEU A 294 -1.97 8.62 12.48
N TYR A 295 -1.95 9.06 13.73
CA TYR A 295 -1.70 8.23 14.91
C TYR A 295 -2.99 7.83 15.63
N ASP A 296 -4.13 8.44 15.25
CA ASP A 296 -5.43 8.03 15.77
C ASP A 296 -5.76 6.61 15.29
N THR A 297 -6.20 5.82 16.23
CA THR A 297 -6.43 4.38 16.02
C THR A 297 -7.87 3.98 16.20
N SER A 298 -8.77 4.93 16.51
CA SER A 298 -10.04 4.55 17.09
C SER A 298 -11.31 4.94 16.34
N HIS A 299 -11.31 5.98 15.51
CA HIS A 299 -12.56 6.55 15.00
C HIS A 299 -12.48 7.21 13.62
N SER A 300 -11.66 6.68 12.71
CA SER A 300 -11.66 7.19 11.34
C SER A 300 -12.95 6.77 10.63
N THR A 301 -13.57 7.71 9.94
CA THR A 301 -14.61 7.48 8.92
C THR A 301 -14.06 7.67 7.51
N TYR A 302 -12.77 8.04 7.41
CA TYR A 302 -12.03 8.23 6.19
C TYR A 302 -11.03 7.09 6.01
N PHE A 303 -11.41 6.08 5.24
CA PHE A 303 -10.58 4.89 4.97
C PHE A 303 -9.68 5.15 3.76
N SER A 304 -8.58 5.85 4.00
CA SER A 304 -7.66 6.24 2.91
C SER A 304 -7.00 5.04 2.23
N GLY A 305 -6.95 5.03 0.92
CA GLY A 305 -6.15 4.09 0.14
C GLY A 305 -4.64 4.41 0.19
N SER A 306 -4.29 5.58 0.71
CA SER A 306 -2.91 6.08 0.79
C SER A 306 -2.22 5.77 2.10
N TYR A 307 -2.97 5.66 3.22
CA TYR A 307 -2.47 5.48 4.58
C TYR A 307 -3.60 5.01 5.51
N GLY A 308 -3.26 4.68 6.75
CA GLY A 308 -4.25 4.48 7.82
C GLY A 308 -4.34 3.07 8.36
N LEU A 309 -3.83 2.05 7.68
CA LEU A 309 -3.75 0.69 8.22
C LEU A 309 -2.83 0.62 9.45
N LYS A 310 -3.21 -0.24 10.37
CA LYS A 310 -2.38 -0.78 11.44
C LYS A 310 -2.35 -2.28 11.24
N SER A 311 -1.16 -2.89 11.35
CA SER A 311 -0.97 -4.32 11.09
C SER A 311 0.16 -4.90 11.92
N THR A 312 0.23 -6.22 12.00
CA THR A 312 1.36 -6.96 12.55
C THR A 312 2.33 -7.39 11.46
N ALA A 313 3.54 -7.78 11.85
CA ALA A 313 4.52 -8.34 10.91
C ALA A 313 4.02 -9.65 10.30
N GLY A 314 3.34 -10.49 11.09
CA GLY A 314 2.79 -11.76 10.63
C GLY A 314 1.71 -11.59 9.56
N ASP A 315 0.74 -10.71 9.80
CA ASP A 315 -0.32 -10.42 8.82
C ASP A 315 0.26 -9.85 7.52
N TYR A 316 1.17 -8.88 7.64
CA TYR A 316 1.74 -8.27 6.44
C TYR A 316 2.68 -9.22 5.68
N LEU A 317 3.31 -10.17 6.36
CA LEU A 317 4.08 -11.25 5.72
C LEU A 317 3.16 -12.17 4.90
N ARG A 318 1.95 -12.49 5.40
CA ARG A 318 0.95 -13.27 4.62
C ARG A 318 0.54 -12.53 3.35
N PHE A 319 0.35 -11.22 3.43
CA PHE A 319 0.04 -10.39 2.27
C PHE A 319 1.18 -10.43 1.22
N GLU A 320 2.42 -10.25 1.64
CA GLU A 320 3.59 -10.34 0.77
C GLU A 320 3.80 -11.77 0.21
N GLN A 321 3.56 -12.80 1.04
CA GLN A 321 3.67 -14.20 0.60
C GLN A 321 2.62 -14.53 -0.49
N MET A 322 1.42 -14.02 -0.36
CA MET A 322 0.39 -14.12 -1.42
C MET A 322 0.90 -13.52 -2.72
N LEU A 323 1.55 -12.36 -2.68
CA LEU A 323 2.08 -11.71 -3.88
C LEU A 323 3.24 -12.50 -4.50
N VAL A 324 4.22 -12.97 -3.69
CA VAL A 324 5.34 -13.75 -4.21
C VAL A 324 4.90 -15.09 -4.80
N ASN A 325 3.83 -15.67 -4.28
CA ASN A 325 3.19 -16.87 -4.82
C ASN A 325 2.34 -16.63 -6.08
N GLY A 326 2.38 -15.44 -6.65
CA GLY A 326 1.59 -15.11 -7.84
C GLY A 326 0.09 -14.99 -7.57
N GLY A 327 -0.28 -14.44 -6.42
CA GLY A 327 -1.65 -14.06 -6.08
C GLY A 327 -2.46 -15.09 -5.29
N GLU A 328 -1.80 -16.07 -4.67
CA GLU A 328 -2.46 -17.13 -3.91
C GLU A 328 -1.77 -17.39 -2.57
N LEU A 329 -2.55 -17.63 -1.53
CA LEU A 329 -2.06 -18.15 -0.26
C LEU A 329 -3.16 -18.99 0.40
N PHE A 330 -2.77 -20.11 1.03
CA PHE A 330 -3.67 -21.03 1.76
C PHE A 330 -4.84 -21.55 0.92
N GLY A 331 -4.65 -21.71 -0.40
CA GLY A 331 -5.69 -22.14 -1.32
C GLY A 331 -6.64 -21.01 -1.75
N ASN A 332 -6.49 -19.80 -1.22
CA ASN A 332 -7.27 -18.62 -1.60
C ASN A 332 -6.52 -17.84 -2.69
N ARG A 333 -7.07 -17.84 -3.90
CA ARG A 333 -6.53 -17.05 -5.01
C ARG A 333 -7.20 -15.68 -5.06
N LEU A 334 -6.43 -14.63 -4.76
CA LEU A 334 -6.89 -13.24 -4.81
C LEU A 334 -6.68 -12.63 -6.19
N LEU A 335 -5.57 -12.96 -6.84
CA LEU A 335 -5.20 -12.45 -8.17
C LEU A 335 -4.62 -13.57 -9.03
N SER A 336 -4.71 -13.43 -10.33
CA SER A 336 -3.97 -14.31 -11.24
C SER A 336 -2.47 -13.96 -11.25
N PRO A 337 -1.58 -14.93 -11.56
CA PRO A 337 -0.15 -14.65 -11.67
C PRO A 337 0.18 -13.57 -12.71
N ARG A 338 -0.66 -13.41 -13.72
CA ARG A 338 -0.49 -12.38 -14.76
C ARG A 338 -0.79 -10.99 -14.22
N THR A 339 -1.80 -10.87 -13.36
CA THR A 339 -2.19 -9.61 -12.74
C THR A 339 -1.16 -9.18 -11.70
N VAL A 340 -0.65 -10.12 -10.89
CA VAL A 340 0.47 -9.82 -9.98
C VAL A 340 1.68 -9.31 -10.78
N ARG A 341 2.05 -9.99 -11.88
CA ARG A 341 3.14 -9.53 -12.74
C ARG A 341 2.86 -8.15 -13.34
N MET A 342 1.62 -7.87 -13.78
CA MET A 342 1.23 -6.55 -14.26
C MET A 342 1.40 -5.49 -13.17
N MET A 343 0.97 -5.77 -11.95
CA MET A 343 1.08 -4.87 -10.80
C MET A 343 2.54 -4.59 -10.45
N SER A 344 3.40 -5.61 -10.46
CA SER A 344 4.79 -5.57 -10.00
C SER A 344 5.81 -5.32 -11.11
N SER A 345 5.40 -5.03 -12.34
CA SER A 345 6.30 -4.63 -13.42
C SER A 345 6.37 -3.11 -13.55
N ASN A 346 7.48 -2.60 -14.08
CA ASN A 346 7.64 -1.17 -14.33
C ASN A 346 6.59 -0.66 -15.33
N GLN A 347 5.69 0.18 -14.86
CA GLN A 347 4.62 0.82 -15.62
C GLN A 347 4.97 2.25 -16.03
N THR A 348 6.08 2.79 -15.54
CA THR A 348 6.45 4.21 -15.67
C THR A 348 7.56 4.46 -16.69
N LYS A 349 8.06 3.41 -17.34
CA LYS A 349 9.25 3.50 -18.20
C LYS A 349 10.40 4.16 -17.43
N ASP A 350 10.97 5.25 -17.95
CA ASP A 350 12.10 5.96 -17.35
C ASP A 350 11.66 7.04 -16.34
N LEU A 351 10.36 7.31 -16.18
CA LEU A 351 9.90 8.40 -15.32
C LEU A 351 10.29 8.20 -13.85
N PHE A 352 10.26 6.97 -13.35
CA PHE A 352 10.71 6.68 -11.99
C PHE A 352 12.23 6.56 -11.92
N SER A 353 12.86 5.88 -12.85
CA SER A 353 14.32 5.67 -12.87
C SER A 353 15.12 6.98 -12.97
N ASN A 354 14.56 8.03 -13.56
CA ASN A 354 15.15 9.37 -13.53
C ASN A 354 15.30 9.95 -12.10
N ASN A 355 14.53 9.42 -11.12
CA ASN A 355 14.63 9.80 -9.71
C ASN A 355 15.41 8.78 -8.89
N VAL A 356 15.31 7.49 -9.24
CA VAL A 356 15.92 6.38 -8.51
C VAL A 356 16.51 5.40 -9.52
N GLU A 357 17.78 5.57 -9.81
CA GLU A 357 18.52 4.83 -10.84
C GLU A 357 18.41 3.30 -10.63
N GLY A 358 18.14 2.55 -11.69
CA GLY A 358 18.02 1.10 -11.68
C GLY A 358 16.72 0.55 -11.08
N GLN A 359 15.78 1.44 -10.74
CA GLN A 359 14.46 1.05 -10.27
C GLN A 359 13.35 1.53 -11.21
N GLY A 360 12.19 0.87 -11.16
CA GLY A 360 10.96 1.24 -11.81
C GLY A 360 9.82 1.40 -10.79
N PHE A 361 8.62 1.71 -11.28
CA PHE A 361 7.44 1.77 -10.46
C PHE A 361 6.28 1.05 -11.17
N GLY A 362 5.69 0.10 -10.48
CA GLY A 362 4.49 -0.62 -10.89
C GLY A 362 3.21 0.06 -10.38
N TYR A 363 2.16 -0.70 -10.19
CA TYR A 363 0.96 -0.21 -9.54
C TYR A 363 1.13 -0.27 -8.03
N THR A 364 1.39 0.89 -7.42
CA THR A 364 1.60 1.13 -5.98
C THR A 364 2.86 0.52 -5.34
N VAL A 365 3.74 -0.10 -6.11
CA VAL A 365 5.00 -0.70 -5.63
C VAL A 365 6.18 -0.24 -6.48
N ALA A 366 7.36 -0.07 -5.86
CA ALA A 366 8.61 0.10 -6.59
C ALA A 366 9.14 -1.26 -7.06
N THR A 367 9.79 -1.29 -8.22
CA THR A 367 10.32 -2.51 -8.84
C THR A 367 11.83 -2.42 -9.04
N SER A 368 12.53 -3.55 -8.95
CA SER A 368 13.96 -3.65 -9.23
C SER A 368 14.16 -3.96 -10.70
N GLU A 369 14.65 -2.98 -11.48
CA GLU A 369 14.85 -3.14 -12.93
C GLU A 369 16.29 -3.54 -13.26
N ASN A 370 17.25 -2.91 -12.60
CA ASN A 370 18.67 -3.22 -12.74
C ASN A 370 19.35 -3.12 -11.36
N PRO A 371 19.44 -4.24 -10.63
CA PRO A 371 19.99 -4.26 -9.28
C PRO A 371 21.45 -3.79 -9.19
N ILE A 372 22.23 -4.02 -10.23
CA ILE A 372 23.65 -3.57 -10.28
C ILE A 372 23.72 -2.05 -10.29
N VAL A 373 22.93 -1.40 -11.15
CA VAL A 373 22.85 0.05 -11.23
C VAL A 373 22.26 0.63 -9.95
N ALA A 374 21.21 0.01 -9.41
CA ALA A 374 20.57 0.40 -8.14
C ALA A 374 21.47 0.14 -6.92
N LYS A 375 22.60 -0.58 -7.06
CA LYS A 375 23.48 -1.02 -5.97
C LYS A 375 22.76 -1.81 -4.90
N GLN A 376 21.82 -2.65 -5.32
CA GLN A 376 20.99 -3.52 -4.48
C GLN A 376 21.35 -4.99 -4.75
N ARG A 377 20.98 -5.88 -3.82
CA ARG A 377 21.21 -7.32 -3.95
C ARG A 377 19.95 -8.10 -4.30
N ARG A 378 18.80 -7.44 -4.34
CA ARG A 378 17.54 -8.05 -4.80
C ARG A 378 17.70 -8.44 -6.26
N THR A 379 16.95 -9.44 -6.69
CA THR A 379 16.95 -9.81 -8.11
C THR A 379 16.17 -8.79 -8.97
N GLN A 380 16.34 -8.88 -10.26
CA GLN A 380 15.49 -8.14 -11.20
C GLN A 380 14.05 -8.64 -11.07
N GLY A 381 13.09 -7.74 -10.99
CA GLY A 381 11.67 -8.07 -10.79
C GLY A 381 11.24 -8.17 -9.32
N ALA A 382 12.16 -8.06 -8.36
CA ALA A 382 11.78 -7.87 -6.97
C ALA A 382 11.02 -6.54 -6.82
N PHE A 383 10.02 -6.51 -5.94
CA PHE A 383 9.17 -5.34 -5.74
C PHE A 383 8.76 -5.18 -4.27
N GLY A 384 8.29 -4.00 -3.90
CA GLY A 384 7.81 -3.72 -2.55
C GLY A 384 7.62 -2.24 -2.30
N TRP A 385 7.19 -1.90 -1.09
CA TRP A 385 7.02 -0.52 -0.65
C TRP A 385 7.30 -0.37 0.83
N GLY A 386 7.10 0.83 1.37
CA GLY A 386 7.30 1.09 2.79
C GLY A 386 6.50 2.27 3.31
N GLY A 387 6.40 2.34 4.63
CA GLY A 387 5.69 3.38 5.37
C GLY A 387 6.60 4.49 5.89
N ALA A 388 6.05 5.69 6.02
CA ALA A 388 6.79 6.89 6.48
C ALA A 388 7.35 6.77 7.90
N LEU A 389 6.85 5.84 8.72
CA LEU A 389 7.37 5.57 10.06
C LEU A 389 8.40 4.42 10.11
N GLY A 390 8.74 3.85 8.94
CA GLY A 390 9.83 2.89 8.84
C GLY A 390 9.43 1.45 8.55
N THR A 391 8.14 1.11 8.51
CA THR A 391 7.70 -0.20 8.01
C THR A 391 8.18 -0.41 6.57
N ARG A 392 8.67 -1.58 6.24
CA ARG A 392 9.11 -1.93 4.90
C ARG A 392 8.96 -3.41 4.63
N SER A 393 8.59 -3.73 3.39
CA SER A 393 8.51 -5.10 2.89
C SER A 393 9.00 -5.19 1.45
N TRP A 394 9.33 -6.39 1.04
CA TRP A 394 9.53 -6.71 -0.37
C TRP A 394 9.26 -8.18 -0.64
N SER A 395 8.86 -8.44 -1.87
CA SER A 395 8.72 -9.75 -2.48
C SER A 395 9.74 -9.89 -3.62
N ASP A 396 10.44 -11.01 -3.66
CA ASP A 396 11.42 -11.36 -4.69
C ASP A 396 10.99 -12.68 -5.34
N PRO A 397 10.27 -12.63 -6.47
CA PRO A 397 9.71 -13.84 -7.09
C PRO A 397 10.78 -14.83 -7.63
N GLU A 398 11.96 -14.34 -8.01
CA GLU A 398 13.05 -15.21 -8.49
C GLU A 398 13.64 -16.04 -7.34
N GLU A 399 13.76 -15.43 -6.17
CA GLU A 399 14.24 -16.08 -4.95
C GLU A 399 13.12 -16.78 -4.16
N GLU A 400 11.85 -16.65 -4.59
CA GLU A 400 10.68 -17.08 -3.83
C GLU A 400 10.71 -16.58 -2.38
N LEU A 401 11.18 -15.33 -2.19
CA LEU A 401 11.47 -14.74 -0.90
C LEU A 401 10.55 -13.55 -0.62
N THR A 402 10.08 -13.47 0.60
CA THR A 402 9.45 -12.26 1.14
C THR A 402 10.06 -11.89 2.49
N ALA A 403 10.22 -10.60 2.74
CA ALA A 403 10.74 -10.10 3.99
C ALA A 403 10.04 -8.83 4.44
N VAL A 404 9.83 -8.73 5.75
CA VAL A 404 9.11 -7.65 6.41
C VAL A 404 9.93 -7.16 7.59
N ILE A 405 10.12 -5.85 7.69
CA ILE A 405 10.61 -5.18 8.88
C ILE A 405 9.59 -4.15 9.34
N MET A 406 9.21 -4.23 10.61
CA MET A 406 8.31 -3.31 11.27
C MET A 406 9.08 -2.50 12.31
N ILE A 407 9.21 -1.21 12.08
CA ILE A 407 9.71 -0.20 13.02
C ILE A 407 8.81 1.02 13.00
N GLN A 408 8.89 1.88 14.02
CA GLN A 408 8.13 3.14 14.06
C GLN A 408 9.02 4.38 14.14
N GLN A 409 10.21 4.27 13.59
CA GLN A 409 11.17 5.37 13.44
C GLN A 409 11.77 5.31 12.04
N PRO A 410 11.68 6.39 11.23
CA PRO A 410 12.04 6.36 9.81
C PRO A 410 13.58 6.44 9.64
N VAL A 411 14.27 5.36 9.92
CA VAL A 411 15.73 5.26 9.83
C VAL A 411 16.14 4.37 8.66
N PRO A 412 16.47 4.94 7.47
CA PRO A 412 16.81 4.16 6.29
C PRO A 412 17.99 3.20 6.46
N GLN A 413 18.93 3.51 7.38
CA GLN A 413 20.06 2.62 7.63
C GLN A 413 19.62 1.28 8.24
N VAL A 414 18.66 1.29 9.16
CA VAL A 414 18.11 0.08 9.78
C VAL A 414 17.50 -0.84 8.70
N GLN A 415 16.72 -0.26 7.79
CA GLN A 415 16.10 -1.01 6.69
C GLN A 415 17.16 -1.61 5.74
N ARG A 416 18.23 -0.85 5.42
CA ARG A 416 19.33 -1.37 4.60
C ARG A 416 20.11 -2.48 5.28
N ASP A 417 20.37 -2.35 6.59
CA ASP A 417 21.11 -3.37 7.34
C ASP A 417 20.29 -4.66 7.46
N PHE A 418 18.96 -4.55 7.64
CA PHE A 418 18.04 -5.68 7.57
C PHE A 418 18.09 -6.35 6.19
N GLU A 419 17.89 -5.60 5.11
CA GLU A 419 17.95 -6.12 3.74
C GLU A 419 19.30 -6.82 3.46
N ASN A 420 20.41 -6.20 3.83
CA ASN A 420 21.74 -6.79 3.68
C ASN A 420 21.89 -8.10 4.46
N ALA A 421 21.34 -8.17 5.68
CA ALA A 421 21.40 -9.38 6.51
C ALA A 421 20.55 -10.51 5.93
N VAL A 422 19.39 -10.21 5.35
CA VAL A 422 18.55 -11.19 4.63
C VAL A 422 19.27 -11.69 3.39
N GLN A 423 19.70 -10.81 2.51
CA GLN A 423 20.27 -11.17 1.20
C GLN A 423 21.58 -11.95 1.31
N GLN A 424 22.40 -11.71 2.33
CA GLN A 424 23.66 -12.45 2.51
C GLN A 424 23.44 -13.84 3.13
N ALA A 425 22.24 -14.13 3.63
CA ALA A 425 21.90 -15.45 4.18
C ALA A 425 21.48 -16.45 3.09
N ILE A 426 21.19 -16.02 1.88
CA ILE A 426 20.91 -16.87 0.73
C ILE A 426 22.22 -17.60 0.34
N ILE A 427 22.15 -18.93 0.14
CA ILE A 427 23.33 -19.80 -0.11
C ILE A 427 23.18 -20.70 -1.34
N ASP A 428 22.06 -20.65 -2.04
CA ASP A 428 21.82 -21.44 -3.29
C ASP A 428 21.26 -20.59 -4.44
#